data_856278bd67d619d9437f7cbc9c9bef06
#
_entry.id   856278bd67d619d9437f7cbc9c9bef06
#
_cell.length_a   1.000
_cell.length_b   1.000
_cell.length_c   1.000
_cell.angle_alpha   90.00
_cell.angle_beta   90.00
_cell.angle_gamma   90.00
#
_symmetry.space_group_name_H-M   'P 1'
#
loop_
_entity.id
_entity.type
_entity.pdbx_description
1 polymer ?
#
loop_
_entity_poly.entity_id
_entity_poly.type
_entity_poly.pdbx_seq_one_letter_code
_entity_poly.pdbx_strand_id
1 'polypeptide(L)'
;TGRPCRVFMDLRGPKLRTEPMASEPGTLKIRPRRAPNGRVLRPARIQLVGPDGPHRVDDAADARLVLDADWLQGVAAGDKIRLRDARGSRRTWRVVDRRASGLVAESRKTCYLANGTVLTPHPAGGRDRPSTTIDGLPPQPSRLEIRPGDTVRLLRGSEPGVPAVRDDAGQLLRPGCMSLDIDEVF
;
A
#
# COMPACT_ATOMS: atom_id res chain seq x y z
N THR A 1 -18.66 -9.98 -56.28
CA THR A 1 -17.35 -9.35 -55.98
C THR A 1 -16.70 -10.10 -54.82
N GLY A 2 -16.10 -11.28 -55.09
CA GLY A 2 -15.41 -12.08 -54.09
C GLY A 2 -14.05 -11.47 -53.75
N ARG A 3 -13.95 -10.83 -52.59
CA ARG A 3 -12.65 -10.47 -52.01
C ARG A 3 -12.06 -11.74 -51.36
N PRO A 4 -10.81 -12.11 -51.59
CA PRO A 4 -10.17 -13.22 -50.91
C PRO A 4 -10.12 -12.91 -49.40
N CYS A 5 -10.79 -13.75 -48.61
CA CYS A 5 -10.72 -13.68 -47.17
C CYS A 5 -9.68 -14.69 -46.68
N ARG A 6 -8.66 -14.24 -45.93
CA ARG A 6 -7.73 -15.14 -45.25
C ARG A 6 -8.25 -15.36 -43.83
N VAL A 7 -8.52 -16.59 -43.47
CA VAL A 7 -8.88 -16.99 -42.13
C VAL A 7 -7.61 -17.44 -41.42
N PHE A 8 -7.28 -16.75 -40.31
CA PHE A 8 -6.21 -17.17 -39.41
C PHE A 8 -6.83 -17.85 -38.22
N MET A 9 -6.41 -19.07 -37.93
CA MET A 9 -6.75 -19.77 -36.72
C MET A 9 -5.58 -19.66 -35.75
N ASP A 10 -5.81 -19.04 -34.58
CA ASP A 10 -4.84 -19.07 -33.50
C ASP A 10 -5.07 -20.37 -32.71
N LEU A 11 -4.15 -21.33 -32.91
CA LEU A 11 -4.15 -22.56 -32.16
C LEU A 11 -3.59 -22.27 -30.75
N ARG A 12 -4.39 -22.49 -29.73
CA ARG A 12 -3.94 -22.43 -28.34
C ARG A 12 -2.89 -23.53 -28.14
N GLY A 13 -1.61 -23.13 -28.14
CA GLY A 13 -0.53 -23.95 -27.63
C GLY A 13 -0.48 -23.93 -26.09
N PRO A 14 0.37 -24.80 -25.48
CA PRO A 14 0.61 -24.76 -24.04
C PRO A 14 1.10 -23.35 -23.65
N LYS A 15 0.39 -22.71 -22.71
CA LYS A 15 0.73 -21.39 -22.23
C LYS A 15 1.58 -21.53 -20.97
N LEU A 16 2.83 -21.11 -21.07
CA LEU A 16 3.64 -20.86 -19.88
C LEU A 16 3.04 -19.68 -19.12
N ARG A 17 2.68 -19.91 -17.89
CA ARG A 17 2.19 -18.86 -16.99
C ARG A 17 3.12 -18.76 -15.79
N THR A 18 3.35 -17.55 -15.33
CA THR A 18 4.04 -17.32 -14.06
C THR A 18 3.04 -17.31 -12.94
N GLU A 19 3.37 -17.96 -11.84
CA GLU A 19 2.61 -17.83 -10.61
C GLU A 19 2.73 -16.42 -10.01
N PRO A 20 1.77 -16.02 -9.16
CA PRO A 20 1.85 -14.75 -8.45
C PRO A 20 3.13 -14.65 -7.61
N MET A 21 3.62 -13.45 -7.44
CA MET A 21 4.69 -13.17 -6.47
C MET A 21 4.14 -13.28 -5.04
N ALA A 22 5.00 -13.69 -4.10
CA ALA A 22 4.66 -13.71 -2.68
C ALA A 22 4.17 -12.32 -2.24
N SER A 23 3.20 -12.31 -1.33
CA SER A 23 2.67 -11.05 -0.80
C SER A 23 3.63 -10.48 0.23
N GLU A 24 3.86 -9.18 0.14
CA GLU A 24 4.55 -8.39 1.17
C GLU A 24 3.55 -7.77 2.13
N PRO A 25 3.95 -7.47 3.38
CA PRO A 25 3.10 -6.74 4.31
C PRO A 25 2.56 -5.46 3.67
N GLY A 26 1.28 -5.21 3.86
CA GLY A 26 0.62 -4.04 3.29
C GLY A 26 1.31 -2.74 3.68
N THR A 27 1.58 -1.91 2.70
CA THR A 27 2.08 -0.55 2.89
C THR A 27 1.19 0.45 2.18
N LEU A 28 0.96 1.60 2.83
CA LEU A 28 0.14 2.67 2.28
C LEU A 28 0.94 3.96 2.21
N LYS A 29 1.12 4.49 1.00
CA LYS A 29 1.75 5.78 0.78
C LYS A 29 0.70 6.87 0.72
N ILE A 30 0.76 7.81 1.64
CA ILE A 30 -0.09 8.99 1.70
C ILE A 30 0.72 10.19 1.23
N ARG A 31 0.23 10.90 0.22
CA ARG A 31 0.99 11.96 -0.45
C ARG A 31 0.16 13.25 -0.60
N PRO A 32 0.60 14.39 -0.04
CA PRO A 32 -0.03 15.69 -0.31
C PRO A 32 0.21 16.10 -1.77
N ARG A 33 -0.73 16.85 -2.34
CA ARG A 33 -0.57 17.44 -3.66
C ARG A 33 0.41 18.60 -3.58
N ARG A 34 1.41 18.61 -4.46
CA ARG A 34 2.46 19.65 -4.50
C ARG A 34 2.56 20.30 -5.87
N ALA A 35 2.97 21.56 -5.87
CA ALA A 35 3.43 22.25 -7.06
C ALA A 35 4.84 21.74 -7.46
N PRO A 36 5.29 22.01 -8.72
CA PRO A 36 6.63 21.62 -9.16
C PRO A 36 7.78 22.13 -8.25
N ASN A 37 7.61 23.28 -7.63
CA ASN A 37 8.56 23.86 -6.67
C ASN A 37 8.49 23.24 -5.26
N GLY A 38 7.72 22.17 -5.06
CA GLY A 38 7.59 21.48 -3.78
C GLY A 38 6.57 22.07 -2.80
N ARG A 39 5.99 23.25 -3.07
CA ARG A 39 4.96 23.87 -2.23
C ARG A 39 3.71 22.97 -2.16
N VAL A 40 3.19 22.75 -0.95
CA VAL A 40 1.96 21.99 -0.75
C VAL A 40 0.77 22.81 -1.25
N LEU A 41 0.11 22.32 -2.29
CA LEU A 41 -1.12 22.88 -2.84
C LEU A 41 -2.34 22.43 -2.04
N ARG A 42 -2.38 21.13 -1.70
CA ARG A 42 -3.45 20.52 -0.90
C ARG A 42 -2.81 19.48 0.05
N PRO A 43 -3.10 19.53 1.37
CA PRO A 43 -2.73 18.45 2.28
C PRO A 43 -3.38 17.14 1.81
N ALA A 44 -2.74 16.02 2.11
CA ALA A 44 -3.37 14.73 1.94
C ALA A 44 -4.44 14.55 3.03
N ARG A 45 -5.63 14.11 2.64
CA ARG A 45 -6.77 13.84 3.52
C ARG A 45 -6.89 12.36 3.79
N ILE A 46 -6.99 12.02 5.06
CA ILE A 46 -7.06 10.66 5.56
C ILE A 46 -8.38 10.49 6.30
N GLN A 47 -9.20 9.60 5.80
CA GLN A 47 -10.44 9.21 6.45
C GLN A 47 -10.11 8.12 7.48
N LEU A 48 -10.42 8.38 8.77
CA LEU A 48 -10.25 7.45 9.87
C LEU A 48 -11.64 6.97 10.29
N VAL A 49 -11.90 5.68 10.17
CA VAL A 49 -13.22 5.08 10.41
C VAL A 49 -13.13 3.88 11.34
N GLY A 50 -14.20 3.58 12.03
CA GLY A 50 -14.32 2.33 12.78
C GLY A 50 -14.53 1.11 11.88
N PRO A 51 -14.51 -0.11 12.45
CA PRO A 51 -14.72 -1.36 11.72
C PRO A 51 -16.06 -1.38 10.95
N ASP A 52 -17.10 -0.84 11.54
CA ASP A 52 -18.45 -0.75 10.96
C ASP A 52 -18.65 0.51 10.10
N GLY A 53 -17.60 1.27 9.89
CA GLY A 53 -17.64 2.50 9.09
C GLY A 53 -17.79 2.22 7.58
N PRO A 54 -18.10 3.26 6.79
CA PRO A 54 -18.34 3.10 5.36
C PRO A 54 -17.16 2.44 4.65
N HIS A 55 -17.44 1.41 3.85
CA HIS A 55 -16.40 0.68 3.12
C HIS A 55 -15.77 1.49 1.98
N ARG A 56 -16.49 2.49 1.49
CA ARG A 56 -16.01 3.35 0.39
C ARG A 56 -15.17 4.50 0.91
N VAL A 57 -14.09 4.80 0.22
CA VAL A 57 -13.32 6.02 0.44
C VAL A 57 -14.16 7.21 0.00
N ASP A 58 -14.23 8.26 0.83
CA ASP A 58 -14.83 9.54 0.44
C ASP A 58 -14.04 10.11 -0.75
N ASP A 59 -14.74 10.58 -1.79
CA ASP A 59 -14.11 11.13 -3.01
C ASP A 59 -13.14 12.30 -2.71
N ALA A 60 -13.29 12.94 -1.57
CA ALA A 60 -12.39 13.99 -1.09
C ALA A 60 -11.18 13.47 -0.28
N ALA A 61 -11.11 12.17 0.02
CA ALA A 61 -10.03 11.55 0.80
C ALA A 61 -9.00 10.88 -0.10
N ASP A 62 -7.73 11.00 0.27
CA ASP A 62 -6.61 10.36 -0.43
C ASP A 62 -6.31 8.96 0.13
N ALA A 63 -6.81 8.66 1.34
CA ALA A 63 -6.65 7.36 2.00
C ALA A 63 -7.77 7.13 3.03
N ARG A 64 -8.02 5.84 3.31
CA ARG A 64 -8.92 5.39 4.38
C ARG A 64 -8.18 4.41 5.28
N LEU A 65 -8.35 4.59 6.59
CA LEU A 65 -7.81 3.70 7.60
C LEU A 65 -8.94 3.25 8.52
N VAL A 66 -8.98 1.96 8.80
CA VAL A 66 -9.87 1.38 9.80
C VAL A 66 -9.11 1.33 11.12
N LEU A 67 -9.70 1.90 12.17
CA LEU A 67 -9.09 2.00 13.49
C LEU A 67 -10.11 1.60 14.55
N ASP A 68 -9.63 1.39 15.75
CA ASP A 68 -10.45 1.07 16.90
C ASP A 68 -11.54 2.14 17.13
N ALA A 69 -12.79 1.69 17.35
CA ALA A 69 -13.94 2.59 17.49
C ALA A 69 -13.86 3.46 18.75
N ASP A 70 -13.41 2.89 19.89
CA ASP A 70 -13.30 3.61 21.16
C ASP A 70 -12.19 4.64 21.09
N TRP A 71 -11.08 4.30 20.43
CA TRP A 71 -10.01 5.25 20.17
C TRP A 71 -10.49 6.43 19.33
N LEU A 72 -11.27 6.18 18.28
CA LEU A 72 -11.83 7.23 17.43
C LEU A 72 -12.78 8.15 18.21
N GLN A 73 -13.56 7.62 19.15
CA GLN A 73 -14.44 8.45 20.00
C GLN A 73 -13.63 9.43 20.85
N GLY A 74 -12.47 9.01 21.28
CA GLY A 74 -11.57 9.83 22.09
C GLY A 74 -10.88 10.98 21.34
N VAL A 75 -10.85 11.00 20.01
CA VAL A 75 -10.12 12.01 19.20
C VAL A 75 -11.09 13.07 18.68
N ALA A 76 -10.74 14.34 18.75
CA ALA A 76 -11.58 15.46 18.33
C ALA A 76 -10.95 16.27 17.18
N ALA A 77 -11.79 17.06 16.51
CA ALA A 77 -11.31 18.06 15.56
C ALA A 77 -10.38 19.07 16.26
N GLY A 78 -9.26 19.41 15.65
CA GLY A 78 -8.20 20.23 16.23
C GLY A 78 -7.05 19.43 16.83
N ASP A 79 -7.26 18.17 17.22
CA ASP A 79 -6.22 17.32 17.77
C ASP A 79 -5.13 17.02 16.73
N LYS A 80 -3.94 16.71 17.24
CA LYS A 80 -2.83 16.22 16.41
C LYS A 80 -2.62 14.74 16.67
N ILE A 81 -2.33 13.98 15.63
CA ILE A 81 -1.95 12.58 15.72
C ILE A 81 -0.48 12.48 15.31
N ARG A 82 0.36 12.02 16.21
CA ARG A 82 1.79 11.78 15.96
C ARG A 82 2.02 10.32 15.65
N LEU A 83 2.95 10.07 14.73
CA LEU A 83 3.36 8.72 14.35
C LEU A 83 4.81 8.72 13.87
N ARG A 84 5.39 7.54 13.83
CA ARG A 84 6.63 7.27 13.12
C ARG A 84 6.27 6.40 11.91
N ASP A 85 6.56 6.89 10.71
CA ASP A 85 6.23 6.16 9.49
C ASP A 85 7.17 4.96 9.26
N ALA A 86 6.84 4.08 8.31
CA ALA A 86 7.63 2.88 8.00
C ALA A 86 9.09 3.17 7.61
N ARG A 87 9.42 4.42 7.30
CA ARG A 87 10.80 4.88 7.04
C ARG A 87 11.47 5.51 8.26
N GLY A 88 10.88 5.35 9.46
CA GLY A 88 11.39 5.90 10.70
C GLY A 88 11.18 7.40 10.88
N SER A 89 10.56 8.10 9.94
CA SER A 89 10.36 9.55 10.00
C SER A 89 9.19 9.93 10.88
N ARG A 90 9.37 10.96 11.72
CA ARG A 90 8.27 11.51 12.53
C ARG A 90 7.29 12.26 11.65
N ARG A 91 6.00 11.95 11.81
CA ARG A 91 4.89 12.58 11.09
C ARG A 91 3.86 13.09 12.09
N THR A 92 3.16 14.13 11.69
CA THR A 92 2.04 14.69 12.46
C THR A 92 0.90 14.94 11.49
N TRP A 93 -0.26 14.37 11.81
CA TRP A 93 -1.51 14.68 11.15
C TRP A 93 -2.32 15.65 12.02
N ARG A 94 -3.15 16.45 11.41
CA ARG A 94 -4.10 17.30 12.11
C ARG A 94 -5.51 16.80 11.82
N VAL A 95 -6.28 16.54 12.85
CA VAL A 95 -7.71 16.22 12.70
C VAL A 95 -8.44 17.52 12.37
N VAL A 96 -9.07 17.56 11.20
CA VAL A 96 -9.71 18.80 10.69
C VAL A 96 -11.22 18.72 10.74
N ASP A 97 -11.78 17.52 10.79
CA ASP A 97 -13.23 17.34 10.77
C ASP A 97 -13.63 16.06 11.51
N ARG A 98 -14.81 16.08 12.13
CA ARG A 98 -15.46 14.93 12.74
C ARG A 98 -16.84 14.76 12.12
N ARG A 99 -17.06 13.63 11.51
CA ARG A 99 -18.31 13.27 10.83
C ARG A 99 -18.98 12.08 11.53
N ALA A 100 -20.24 11.83 11.21
CA ALA A 100 -20.91 10.61 11.67
C ALA A 100 -20.17 9.33 11.24
N SER A 101 -19.50 9.38 10.09
CA SER A 101 -18.73 8.26 9.53
C SER A 101 -17.30 8.13 10.05
N GLY A 102 -16.83 8.99 10.95
CA GLY A 102 -15.46 8.96 11.48
C GLY A 102 -14.80 10.33 11.50
N LEU A 103 -13.47 10.35 11.42
CA LEU A 103 -12.65 11.56 11.45
C LEU A 103 -11.98 11.80 10.12
N VAL A 104 -11.68 13.06 9.82
CA VAL A 104 -10.83 13.45 8.70
C VAL A 104 -9.57 14.09 9.25
N ALA A 105 -8.43 13.48 8.96
CA ALA A 105 -7.11 14.02 9.31
C ALA A 105 -6.38 14.51 8.05
N GLU A 106 -5.51 15.50 8.21
CA GLU A 106 -4.70 16.05 7.13
C GLU A 106 -3.20 15.89 7.41
N SER A 107 -2.47 15.51 6.35
CA SER A 107 -1.01 15.45 6.36
C SER A 107 -0.42 16.38 5.32
N ARG A 108 0.54 17.23 5.73
CA ARG A 108 1.31 18.10 4.81
C ARG A 108 2.61 17.47 4.33
N LYS A 109 2.97 16.30 4.90
CA LYS A 109 4.17 15.56 4.54
C LYS A 109 3.78 14.18 3.99
N THR A 110 4.54 13.69 3.02
CA THR A 110 4.41 12.31 2.55
C THR A 110 4.68 11.36 3.72
N CYS A 111 3.85 10.34 3.86
CA CYS A 111 3.89 9.38 4.93
C CYS A 111 3.78 7.96 4.34
N TYR A 112 4.53 7.02 4.89
CA TYR A 112 4.49 5.61 4.52
C TYR A 112 4.02 4.82 5.74
N LEU A 113 2.86 4.20 5.65
CA LEU A 113 2.27 3.42 6.72
C LEU A 113 2.49 1.93 6.46
N ALA A 114 2.66 1.19 7.53
CA ALA A 114 2.68 -0.27 7.52
C ALA A 114 1.79 -0.76 8.68
N ASN A 115 1.40 -2.02 8.64
CA ASN A 115 0.77 -2.66 9.80
C ASN A 115 1.69 -2.54 11.02
N GLY A 116 1.12 -2.30 12.19
CA GLY A 116 1.85 -2.01 13.42
C GLY A 116 2.29 -0.55 13.58
N THR A 117 2.01 0.36 12.62
CA THR A 117 2.28 1.79 12.80
C THR A 117 1.43 2.34 13.94
N VAL A 118 2.09 2.87 14.97
CA VAL A 118 1.44 3.43 16.16
C VAL A 118 1.01 4.87 15.91
N LEU A 119 -0.24 5.17 16.22
CA LEU A 119 -0.85 6.50 16.19
C LEU A 119 -1.07 7.01 17.61
N THR A 120 -0.41 8.10 17.97
CA THR A 120 -0.51 8.71 19.30
C THR A 120 -1.24 10.04 19.19
N PRO A 121 -2.44 10.18 19.80
CA PRO A 121 -3.17 11.43 19.79
C PRO A 121 -2.53 12.42 20.75
N HIS A 122 -2.50 13.68 20.35
CA HIS A 122 -2.10 14.83 21.16
C HIS A 122 -3.24 15.83 21.15
N PRO A 123 -4.14 15.73 22.15
CA PRO A 123 -5.28 16.63 22.29
C PRO A 123 -4.86 18.08 22.46
N ALA A 124 -5.62 18.99 21.91
CA ALA A 124 -5.41 20.42 22.11
C ALA A 124 -5.56 20.83 23.59
N GLY A 125 -6.31 20.05 24.38
CA GLY A 125 -6.57 20.28 25.82
C GLY A 125 -5.60 19.58 26.78
N GLY A 126 -4.51 18.94 26.28
CA GLY A 126 -3.39 18.47 27.13
C GLY A 126 -3.62 17.16 27.91
N ARG A 127 -4.72 16.43 27.72
CA ARG A 127 -4.91 15.11 28.36
C ARG A 127 -4.30 14.02 27.51
N ASP A 128 -3.42 13.23 28.10
CA ASP A 128 -2.87 12.03 27.44
C ASP A 128 -4.00 11.03 27.11
N ARG A 129 -3.92 10.45 25.93
CA ARG A 129 -4.87 9.46 25.46
C ARG A 129 -4.12 8.23 24.96
N PRO A 130 -4.72 7.04 25.03
CA PRO A 130 -4.08 5.82 24.54
C PRO A 130 -3.75 5.94 23.05
N SER A 131 -2.68 5.28 22.66
CA SER A 131 -2.31 5.10 21.27
C SER A 131 -3.12 3.94 20.67
N THR A 132 -3.24 3.94 19.33
CA THR A 132 -3.75 2.79 18.57
C THR A 132 -2.75 2.38 17.50
N THR A 133 -2.92 1.19 16.95
CA THR A 133 -2.10 0.70 15.83
C THR A 133 -2.90 0.64 14.54
N ILE A 134 -2.21 0.77 13.42
CA ILE A 134 -2.77 0.50 12.11
C ILE A 134 -2.62 -0.97 11.84
N ASP A 135 -3.74 -1.66 11.65
CA ASP A 135 -3.79 -3.07 11.28
C ASP A 135 -4.71 -3.25 10.06
N GLY A 136 -4.57 -4.36 9.34
CA GLY A 136 -5.44 -4.67 8.22
C GLY A 136 -5.17 -3.88 6.94
N LEU A 137 -3.97 -3.30 6.76
CA LEU A 137 -3.57 -2.85 5.43
C LEU A 137 -3.47 -4.07 4.52
N PRO A 138 -4.12 -4.03 3.33
CA PRO A 138 -4.12 -5.18 2.43
C PRO A 138 -2.69 -5.52 2.00
N PRO A 139 -2.33 -6.81 1.97
CA PRO A 139 -1.04 -7.23 1.46
C PRO A 139 -0.88 -6.79 0.01
N GLN A 140 0.34 -6.48 -0.38
CA GLN A 140 0.67 -6.09 -1.74
C GLN A 140 1.52 -7.19 -2.39
N PRO A 141 1.30 -7.50 -3.67
CA PRO A 141 2.17 -8.43 -4.36
C PRO A 141 3.58 -7.86 -4.43
N SER A 142 4.58 -8.67 -4.09
CA SER A 142 5.98 -8.35 -4.30
C SER A 142 6.25 -8.12 -5.78
N ARG A 143 7.33 -7.40 -6.08
CA ARG A 143 7.80 -7.21 -7.46
C ARG A 143 9.16 -7.84 -7.61
N LEU A 144 9.34 -8.58 -8.71
CA LEU A 144 10.64 -9.03 -9.13
C LEU A 144 11.27 -7.96 -10.01
N GLU A 145 12.26 -7.24 -9.47
CA GLU A 145 13.07 -6.31 -10.25
C GLU A 145 14.28 -7.06 -10.82
N ILE A 146 14.39 -7.08 -12.14
CA ILE A 146 15.48 -7.74 -12.87
C ILE A 146 16.30 -6.65 -13.57
N ARG A 147 17.62 -6.72 -13.43
CA ARG A 147 18.57 -5.85 -14.13
C ARG A 147 19.36 -6.67 -15.16
N PRO A 148 19.87 -6.06 -16.22
CA PRO A 148 20.78 -6.76 -17.13
C PRO A 148 21.95 -7.43 -16.39
N GLY A 149 22.18 -8.71 -16.63
CA GLY A 149 23.20 -9.50 -15.95
C GLY A 149 22.73 -10.22 -14.67
N ASP A 150 21.51 -9.97 -14.20
CA ASP A 150 20.96 -10.72 -13.06
C ASP A 150 20.64 -12.17 -13.42
N THR A 151 20.83 -13.05 -12.45
CA THR A 151 20.34 -14.42 -12.51
C THR A 151 18.93 -14.49 -11.92
N VAL A 152 18.00 -15.09 -12.63
CA VAL A 152 16.64 -15.39 -12.16
C VAL A 152 16.45 -16.90 -12.16
N ARG A 153 15.89 -17.44 -11.07
CA ARG A 153 15.56 -18.86 -10.97
C ARG A 153 14.13 -19.07 -11.42
N LEU A 154 13.95 -19.94 -12.40
CA LEU A 154 12.65 -20.41 -12.85
C LEU A 154 12.43 -21.80 -12.25
N LEU A 155 11.37 -21.98 -11.50
CA LEU A 155 11.00 -23.22 -10.86
C LEU A 155 9.68 -23.73 -11.45
N ARG A 156 9.58 -25.02 -11.65
CA ARG A 156 8.29 -25.65 -11.95
C ARG A 156 7.53 -25.84 -10.64
N GLY A 157 6.29 -25.36 -10.56
CA GLY A 157 5.45 -25.55 -9.39
C GLY A 157 4.49 -24.38 -9.21
N SER A 158 3.63 -24.50 -8.20
CA SER A 158 2.59 -23.53 -7.84
C SER A 158 2.99 -22.60 -6.67
N GLU A 159 4.24 -22.68 -6.21
CA GLU A 159 4.69 -21.80 -5.12
C GLU A 159 4.81 -20.35 -5.60
N PRO A 160 4.44 -19.37 -4.76
CA PRO A 160 4.60 -17.97 -5.13
C PRO A 160 6.04 -17.60 -5.43
N GLY A 161 6.24 -16.74 -6.43
CA GLY A 161 7.57 -16.20 -6.75
C GLY A 161 8.13 -15.37 -5.59
N VAL A 162 9.46 -15.32 -5.48
CA VAL A 162 10.17 -14.60 -4.40
C VAL A 162 11.05 -13.51 -5.01
N PRO A 163 11.03 -12.27 -4.47
CA PRO A 163 11.87 -11.20 -4.98
C PRO A 163 13.36 -11.46 -4.76
N ALA A 164 14.19 -10.84 -5.59
CA ALA A 164 15.62 -10.81 -5.41
C ALA A 164 15.99 -9.99 -4.16
N VAL A 165 17.02 -10.43 -3.44
CA VAL A 165 17.56 -9.68 -2.30
C VAL A 165 18.88 -9.04 -2.72
N ARG A 166 19.02 -7.75 -2.44
CA ARG A 166 20.23 -6.97 -2.73
C ARG A 166 20.75 -6.31 -1.46
N ASP A 167 22.03 -6.03 -1.43
CA ASP A 167 22.65 -5.20 -0.40
C ASP A 167 22.41 -3.70 -0.66
N ASP A 168 22.91 -2.85 0.25
CA ASP A 168 22.80 -1.40 0.15
C ASP A 168 23.59 -0.82 -1.05
N ALA A 169 24.58 -1.53 -1.57
CA ALA A 169 25.33 -1.21 -2.78
C ALA A 169 24.61 -1.68 -4.06
N GLY A 170 23.49 -2.41 -3.94
CA GLY A 170 22.70 -2.93 -5.03
C GLY A 170 23.22 -4.23 -5.61
N GLN A 171 24.21 -4.88 -4.98
CA GLN A 171 24.70 -6.20 -5.38
C GLN A 171 23.66 -7.28 -5.06
N LEU A 172 23.55 -8.27 -5.97
CA LEU A 172 22.61 -9.38 -5.82
C LEU A 172 23.11 -10.36 -4.76
N LEU A 173 22.45 -10.39 -3.59
CA LEU A 173 22.75 -11.35 -2.51
C LEU A 173 22.03 -12.69 -2.74
N ARG A 174 20.79 -12.63 -3.23
CA ARG A 174 19.98 -13.80 -3.51
C ARG A 174 19.18 -13.56 -4.79
N PRO A 175 19.26 -14.45 -5.78
CA PRO A 175 18.47 -14.32 -7.00
C PRO A 175 16.98 -14.41 -6.70
N GLY A 176 16.20 -13.68 -7.46
CA GLY A 176 14.76 -13.81 -7.45
C GLY A 176 14.33 -15.15 -8.08
N CYS A 177 13.16 -15.59 -7.71
CA CYS A 177 12.57 -16.82 -8.19
C CYS A 177 11.18 -16.54 -8.75
N MET A 178 10.87 -17.11 -9.90
CA MET A 178 9.51 -17.21 -10.46
C MET A 178 9.13 -18.66 -10.59
N SER A 179 7.94 -19.02 -10.15
CA SER A 179 7.37 -20.33 -10.43
C SER A 179 6.60 -20.27 -11.74
N LEU A 180 6.68 -21.36 -12.47
CA LEU A 180 6.01 -21.54 -13.74
C LEU A 180 4.98 -22.67 -13.57
N ASP A 181 3.73 -22.32 -13.79
CA ASP A 181 2.67 -23.29 -13.99
C ASP A 181 2.78 -23.81 -15.43
N ILE A 182 3.13 -25.07 -15.55
CA ILE A 182 3.23 -25.77 -16.83
C ILE A 182 2.15 -26.83 -16.80
N ASP A 183 0.99 -26.48 -17.34
CA ASP A 183 -0.21 -27.29 -17.27
C ASP A 183 -0.12 -28.59 -18.08
N GLU A 184 0.87 -28.84 -18.92
CA GLU A 184 1.00 -30.13 -19.62
C GLU A 184 2.41 -30.45 -20.03
N VAL A 185 2.81 -31.66 -19.72
CA VAL A 185 3.93 -32.36 -20.34
C VAL A 185 3.36 -33.11 -21.55
N PHE A 186 3.83 -32.75 -22.71
CA PHE A 186 3.62 -33.60 -23.88
C PHE A 186 4.48 -34.86 -23.80
#